data_e8407975af44cadf69cc3407743c36cb
#
_entry.id   e8407975af44cadf69cc3407743c36cb
#
_cell.length_a   1.000
_cell.length_b   1.000
_cell.length_c   1.000
_cell.angle_alpha   90.00
_cell.angle_beta   90.00
_cell.angle_gamma   90.00
#
_symmetry.space_group_name_H-M   'P 1'
#
loop_
_entity.id
_entity.type
_entity.pdbx_description
1 polymer ?
#
loop_
_entity_poly.entity_id
_entity_poly.type
_entity_poly.pdbx_seq_one_letter_code
_entity_poly.pdbx_strand_id
1 'polypeptide(L)'
;VRPDVRNFYDFPQWLDEADIPKDKKVLMYCTGGIRCEKFSVLMKQKGWADVNQLHGGILNYAKEEGGEHFRGKCFVFDDRLVVPVNPSNLEPVAQCSITGQPADTYLNCANMECNKLFVCSEEGARQMEGCCSEACMESEYRRPFDEEDSFRPFRKWYNYFGEEFKERETGCSG
;
A
#
# COMPACT_ATOMS: atom_id res chain seq x y z
N VAL A 1 -5.66 -7.07 -15.96
CA VAL A 1 -4.59 -6.06 -16.16
C VAL A 1 -4.35 -5.36 -14.82
N ARG A 2 -3.10 -5.23 -14.40
CA ARG A 2 -2.71 -4.40 -13.24
C ARG A 2 -2.02 -3.16 -13.79
N PRO A 3 -2.52 -1.94 -13.49
CA PRO A 3 -1.85 -0.72 -13.87
C PRO A 3 -0.44 -0.65 -13.26
N ASP A 4 0.58 -0.37 -14.07
CA ASP A 4 1.94 -0.13 -13.59
C ASP A 4 2.10 1.38 -13.29
N VAL A 5 1.61 1.78 -12.14
CA VAL A 5 1.61 3.17 -11.68
C VAL A 5 2.17 3.25 -10.27
N ARG A 6 2.99 4.26 -9.99
CA ARG A 6 3.49 4.53 -8.63
C ARG A 6 2.43 5.20 -7.76
N ASN A 7 1.71 6.13 -8.36
CA ASN A 7 0.73 6.95 -7.67
C ASN A 7 -0.62 6.86 -8.36
N PHE A 8 -1.65 7.13 -7.60
CA PHE A 8 -3.02 7.24 -8.09
C PHE A 8 -3.17 8.25 -9.24
N TYR A 9 -2.38 9.32 -9.21
CA TYR A 9 -2.42 10.39 -10.21
C TYR A 9 -1.81 10.00 -11.56
N ASP A 10 -1.01 8.94 -11.63
CA ASP A 10 -0.35 8.47 -12.84
C ASP A 10 -1.29 7.63 -13.71
N PHE A 11 -2.43 7.19 -13.16
CA PHE A 11 -3.38 6.33 -13.87
C PHE A 11 -3.93 6.93 -15.18
N PRO A 12 -4.27 8.23 -15.30
CA PRO A 12 -4.71 8.81 -16.56
C PRO A 12 -3.69 8.69 -17.69
N GLN A 13 -2.41 8.95 -17.39
CA GLN A 13 -1.33 8.82 -18.37
C GLN A 13 -1.12 7.35 -18.74
N TRP A 14 -1.05 6.46 -17.76
CA TRP A 14 -0.96 5.02 -18.01
C TRP A 14 -2.11 4.50 -18.87
N LEU A 15 -3.33 4.99 -18.64
CA LEU A 15 -4.51 4.60 -19.41
C LEU A 15 -4.42 5.04 -20.88
N ASP A 16 -3.79 6.17 -21.17
CA ASP A 16 -3.59 6.65 -22.53
C ASP A 16 -2.55 5.80 -23.28
N GLU A 17 -1.60 5.22 -22.56
CA GLU A 17 -0.54 4.37 -23.11
C GLU A 17 -0.94 2.88 -23.15
N ALA A 18 -1.96 2.50 -22.36
CA ALA A 18 -2.37 1.11 -22.22
C ALA A 18 -3.16 0.64 -23.45
N ASP A 19 -2.74 -0.49 -24.01
CA ASP A 19 -3.45 -1.18 -25.10
C ASP A 19 -4.68 -1.94 -24.59
N ILE A 20 -5.71 -1.20 -24.15
CA ILE A 20 -6.99 -1.74 -23.69
C ILE A 20 -8.04 -1.44 -24.77
N PRO A 21 -8.57 -2.44 -25.47
CA PRO A 21 -9.59 -2.23 -26.49
C PRO A 21 -10.86 -1.57 -25.89
N LYS A 22 -11.34 -0.50 -26.54
CA LYS A 22 -12.45 0.30 -26.00
C LYS A 22 -13.82 -0.36 -26.15
N ASP A 23 -13.91 -1.38 -27.00
CA ASP A 23 -15.09 -2.20 -27.21
C ASP A 23 -15.26 -3.34 -26.19
N LYS A 24 -14.23 -3.58 -25.37
CA LYS A 24 -14.26 -4.63 -24.35
C LYS A 24 -14.95 -4.16 -23.08
N LYS A 25 -15.66 -5.08 -22.45
CA LYS A 25 -16.19 -4.91 -21.11
C LYS A 25 -15.04 -4.76 -20.10
N VAL A 26 -15.06 -3.70 -19.35
CA VAL A 26 -14.11 -3.43 -18.27
C VAL A 26 -14.78 -3.70 -16.93
N LEU A 27 -14.16 -4.54 -16.12
CA LEU A 27 -14.51 -4.74 -14.71
C LEU A 27 -13.32 -4.26 -13.89
N MET A 28 -13.55 -3.30 -13.01
CA MET A 28 -12.49 -2.75 -12.17
C MET A 28 -12.84 -2.85 -10.69
N TYR A 29 -11.81 -2.99 -9.89
CA TYR A 29 -11.93 -2.91 -8.43
C TYR A 29 -10.69 -2.27 -7.81
N CYS A 30 -10.87 -1.78 -6.61
CA CYS A 30 -9.78 -1.41 -5.71
C CYS A 30 -10.13 -1.90 -4.29
N THR A 31 -9.43 -1.46 -3.29
CA THR A 31 -9.65 -1.87 -1.90
C THR A 31 -11.09 -1.61 -1.45
N GLY A 32 -11.55 -0.35 -1.53
CA GLY A 32 -12.88 0.07 -1.06
C GLY A 32 -13.80 0.68 -2.13
N GLY A 33 -13.41 0.69 -3.42
CA GLY A 33 -14.23 1.20 -4.53
C GLY A 33 -13.97 2.67 -4.90
N ILE A 34 -13.48 3.52 -4.00
CA ILE A 34 -13.37 4.99 -4.19
C ILE A 34 -12.55 5.37 -5.43
N ARG A 35 -11.42 4.71 -5.67
CA ARG A 35 -10.59 4.96 -6.86
C ARG A 35 -11.31 4.59 -8.15
N CYS A 36 -12.10 3.52 -8.10
CA CYS A 36 -12.87 3.04 -9.24
C CYS A 36 -13.97 4.01 -9.64
N GLU A 37 -14.63 4.66 -8.68
CA GLU A 37 -15.65 5.69 -8.98
C GLU A 37 -15.07 6.79 -9.88
N LYS A 38 -13.92 7.32 -9.53
CA LYS A 38 -13.24 8.35 -10.32
C LYS A 38 -12.80 7.83 -11.69
N PHE A 39 -12.16 6.66 -11.73
CA PHE A 39 -11.55 6.16 -12.97
C PHE A 39 -12.54 5.51 -13.93
N SER A 40 -13.66 4.98 -13.45
CA SER A 40 -14.72 4.52 -14.35
C SER A 40 -15.33 5.66 -15.16
N VAL A 41 -15.50 6.83 -14.52
CA VAL A 41 -15.97 8.04 -15.22
C VAL A 41 -14.93 8.49 -16.25
N LEU A 42 -13.64 8.55 -15.88
CA LEU A 42 -12.57 8.91 -16.81
C LEU A 42 -12.51 7.98 -18.02
N MET A 43 -12.60 6.67 -17.81
CA MET A 43 -12.60 5.70 -18.90
C MET A 43 -13.79 5.90 -19.83
N LYS A 44 -14.99 6.10 -19.29
CA LYS A 44 -16.18 6.41 -20.09
C LYS A 44 -16.01 7.69 -20.93
N GLN A 45 -15.43 8.75 -20.33
CA GLN A 45 -15.12 9.99 -21.04
C GLN A 45 -14.09 9.80 -22.16
N LYS A 46 -13.15 8.86 -21.99
CA LYS A 46 -12.15 8.50 -23.00
C LYS A 46 -12.66 7.48 -24.05
N GLY A 47 -13.94 7.08 -23.98
CA GLY A 47 -14.62 6.31 -25.02
C GLY A 47 -14.77 4.81 -24.75
N TRP A 48 -14.50 4.31 -23.54
CA TRP A 48 -14.89 2.95 -23.16
C TRP A 48 -16.39 2.92 -22.87
N ALA A 49 -17.15 2.09 -23.60
CA ALA A 49 -18.62 2.05 -23.51
C ALA A 49 -19.11 1.24 -22.29
N ASP A 50 -18.50 0.10 -22.01
CA ASP A 50 -18.94 -0.83 -20.96
C ASP A 50 -17.92 -0.90 -19.81
N VAL A 51 -17.98 0.09 -18.89
CA VAL A 51 -17.10 0.18 -17.71
C VAL A 51 -17.93 -0.04 -16.46
N ASN A 52 -17.58 -1.07 -15.72
CA ASN A 52 -18.22 -1.51 -14.49
C ASN A 52 -17.22 -1.54 -13.33
N GLN A 53 -17.72 -1.41 -12.13
CA GLN A 53 -16.91 -1.50 -10.91
C GLN A 53 -17.53 -2.45 -9.90
N LEU A 54 -16.67 -3.11 -9.13
CA LEU A 54 -17.09 -3.93 -8.01
C LEU A 54 -17.55 -3.01 -6.87
N HIS A 55 -18.83 -3.14 -6.51
CA HIS A 55 -19.44 -2.33 -5.47
C HIS A 55 -18.73 -2.51 -4.12
N GLY A 56 -18.31 -1.41 -3.49
CA GLY A 56 -17.55 -1.43 -2.23
C GLY A 56 -16.16 -2.06 -2.32
N GLY A 57 -15.69 -2.36 -3.55
CA GLY A 57 -14.36 -2.92 -3.80
C GLY A 57 -14.17 -4.33 -3.28
N ILE A 58 -12.89 -4.74 -3.20
CA ILE A 58 -12.54 -6.12 -2.83
C ILE A 58 -12.91 -6.46 -1.37
N LEU A 59 -12.94 -5.47 -0.49
CA LEU A 59 -13.32 -5.69 0.91
C LEU A 59 -14.80 -6.02 1.05
N ASN A 60 -15.67 -5.38 0.28
CA ASN A 60 -17.09 -5.72 0.28
C ASN A 60 -17.33 -7.09 -0.36
N TYR A 61 -16.61 -7.41 -1.44
CA TYR A 61 -16.63 -8.75 -2.03
C TYR A 61 -16.27 -9.84 -1.01
N ALA A 62 -15.20 -9.61 -0.23
CA ALA A 62 -14.81 -10.55 0.82
C ALA A 62 -15.92 -10.77 1.86
N LYS A 63 -16.62 -9.68 2.21
CA LYS A 63 -17.70 -9.71 3.22
C LYS A 63 -18.94 -10.43 2.70
N GLU A 64 -19.34 -10.19 1.47
CA GLU A 64 -20.59 -10.72 0.89
C GLU A 64 -20.40 -12.13 0.30
N GLU A 65 -19.27 -12.39 -0.37
CA GLU A 65 -19.01 -13.61 -1.15
C GLU A 65 -17.86 -14.46 -0.58
N GLY A 66 -17.31 -14.10 0.60
CA GLY A 66 -16.22 -14.86 1.24
C GLY A 66 -14.84 -14.75 0.57
N GLY A 67 -14.70 -14.00 -0.52
CA GLY A 67 -13.41 -13.74 -1.18
C GLY A 67 -12.80 -14.94 -1.92
N GLU A 68 -13.57 -15.96 -2.30
CA GLU A 68 -13.11 -17.25 -2.84
C GLU A 68 -12.06 -17.12 -3.96
N HIS A 69 -12.21 -16.15 -4.85
CA HIS A 69 -11.32 -15.93 -5.97
C HIS A 69 -10.14 -14.99 -5.70
N PHE A 70 -9.95 -14.57 -4.46
CA PHE A 70 -8.82 -13.73 -4.08
C PHE A 70 -7.72 -14.55 -3.45
N ARG A 71 -6.47 -14.24 -3.76
CA ARG A 71 -5.28 -14.89 -3.21
C ARG A 71 -4.45 -13.90 -2.41
N GLY A 72 -3.99 -14.32 -1.24
CA GLY A 72 -3.17 -13.51 -0.36
C GLY A 72 -3.97 -12.47 0.43
N LYS A 73 -3.28 -11.42 0.87
CA LYS A 73 -3.85 -10.32 1.65
C LYS A 73 -4.01 -9.06 0.81
N CYS A 74 -5.00 -8.23 1.16
CA CYS A 74 -5.21 -6.93 0.52
C CYS A 74 -4.61 -5.83 1.38
N PHE A 75 -3.85 -4.91 0.75
CA PHE A 75 -3.39 -3.70 1.41
C PHE A 75 -4.56 -2.77 1.71
N VAL A 76 -4.60 -2.26 2.94
CA VAL A 76 -5.57 -1.28 3.43
C VAL A 76 -4.86 -0.02 3.92
N PHE A 77 -5.55 1.13 3.84
CA PHE A 77 -4.96 2.42 4.18
C PHE A 77 -5.26 2.84 5.63
N ASP A 78 -5.24 1.86 6.52
CA ASP A 78 -5.39 2.04 7.96
C ASP A 78 -4.31 1.26 8.73
N ASP A 79 -4.41 1.22 10.05
CA ASP A 79 -3.40 0.66 10.95
C ASP A 79 -3.14 -0.83 10.79
N ARG A 80 -4.03 -1.53 10.13
CA ARG A 80 -3.86 -2.96 9.87
C ARG A 80 -2.86 -3.22 8.76
N LEU A 81 -2.61 -2.25 7.88
CA LEU A 81 -1.81 -2.29 6.64
C LEU A 81 -2.29 -3.36 5.66
N VAL A 82 -2.57 -4.57 6.13
CA VAL A 82 -3.07 -5.68 5.33
C VAL A 82 -4.18 -6.43 6.05
N VAL A 83 -5.13 -6.91 5.27
CA VAL A 83 -6.22 -7.75 5.76
C VAL A 83 -6.39 -8.99 4.87
N PRO A 84 -6.76 -10.15 5.43
CA PRO A 84 -7.15 -11.31 4.65
C PRO A 84 -8.44 -11.00 3.87
N VAL A 85 -8.46 -11.37 2.60
CA VAL A 85 -9.67 -11.30 1.77
C VAL A 85 -10.30 -12.68 1.67
N ASN A 86 -9.49 -13.70 1.45
CA ASN A 86 -9.89 -15.09 1.47
C ASN A 86 -9.18 -15.81 2.62
N PRO A 87 -9.87 -16.14 3.73
CA PRO A 87 -9.26 -16.83 4.86
C PRO A 87 -8.69 -18.22 4.54
N SER A 88 -9.16 -18.84 3.45
CA SER A 88 -8.71 -20.17 3.02
C SER A 88 -7.50 -20.11 2.09
N ASN A 89 -7.05 -18.92 1.66
CA ASN A 89 -5.92 -18.75 0.74
C ASN A 89 -5.10 -17.52 1.13
N LEU A 90 -4.26 -17.70 2.14
CA LEU A 90 -3.42 -16.62 2.72
C LEU A 90 -1.96 -16.70 2.26
N GLU A 91 -1.64 -17.53 1.26
CA GLU A 91 -0.29 -17.61 0.74
C GLU A 91 0.20 -16.24 0.25
N PRO A 92 1.39 -15.78 0.68
CA PRO A 92 1.96 -14.54 0.20
C PRO A 92 2.11 -14.55 -1.32
N VAL A 93 1.67 -13.48 -1.98
CA VAL A 93 1.85 -13.29 -3.43
C VAL A 93 2.99 -12.34 -3.77
N ALA A 94 3.56 -11.68 -2.78
CA ALA A 94 4.70 -10.81 -2.91
C ALA A 94 5.96 -11.46 -2.32
N GLN A 95 7.09 -10.78 -2.47
CA GLN A 95 8.38 -11.19 -1.92
C GLN A 95 8.96 -10.07 -1.05
N CYS A 96 9.64 -10.46 0.00
CA CYS A 96 10.43 -9.53 0.81
C CYS A 96 11.48 -8.83 -0.05
N SER A 97 11.51 -7.51 0.02
CA SER A 97 12.47 -6.71 -0.74
C SER A 97 13.93 -6.88 -0.29
N ILE A 98 14.14 -7.49 0.89
CA ILE A 98 15.47 -7.71 1.46
C ILE A 98 15.91 -9.16 1.23
N THR A 99 15.10 -10.15 1.65
CA THR A 99 15.50 -11.56 1.64
C THR A 99 15.08 -12.31 0.38
N GLY A 100 14.16 -11.74 -0.43
CA GLY A 100 13.56 -12.41 -1.58
C GLY A 100 12.56 -13.52 -1.24
N GLN A 101 12.38 -13.85 0.04
CA GLN A 101 11.43 -14.86 0.48
C GLN A 101 9.98 -14.38 0.34
N PRO A 102 9.02 -15.30 0.19
CA PRO A 102 7.60 -14.93 0.17
C PRO A 102 7.23 -14.12 1.42
N ALA A 103 6.59 -12.97 1.22
CA ALA A 103 6.15 -12.09 2.31
C ALA A 103 4.94 -11.26 1.88
N ASP A 104 4.09 -10.94 2.84
CA ASP A 104 2.92 -10.06 2.66
C ASP A 104 2.79 -9.01 3.77
N THR A 105 3.83 -8.84 4.56
CA THR A 105 3.94 -7.83 5.61
C THR A 105 4.52 -6.55 5.01
N TYR A 106 3.95 -5.41 5.40
CA TYR A 106 4.43 -4.10 4.97
C TYR A 106 5.09 -3.36 6.13
N LEU A 107 6.14 -2.65 5.81
CA LEU A 107 6.94 -1.88 6.75
C LEU A 107 7.25 -0.51 6.17
N ASN A 108 7.14 0.54 6.99
CA ASN A 108 7.71 1.84 6.66
C ASN A 108 9.18 1.85 7.01
N CYS A 109 10.02 2.32 6.10
CA CYS A 109 11.46 2.44 6.34
C CYS A 109 11.73 3.19 7.66
N ALA A 110 12.62 2.62 8.48
CA ALA A 110 12.98 3.22 9.76
C ALA A 110 13.70 4.58 9.61
N ASN A 111 14.38 4.81 8.48
CA ASN A 111 14.84 6.15 8.13
C ASN A 111 13.64 7.03 7.78
N MET A 112 13.37 8.03 8.63
CA MET A 112 12.19 8.89 8.52
C MET A 112 12.24 9.85 7.35
N GLU A 113 13.40 10.22 6.86
CA GLU A 113 13.52 11.01 5.63
C GLU A 113 13.11 10.18 4.41
N CYS A 114 13.38 8.87 4.44
CA CYS A 114 12.97 7.93 3.40
C CYS A 114 11.50 7.53 3.54
N ASN A 115 11.11 7.06 4.71
CA ASN A 115 9.78 6.56 5.08
C ASN A 115 9.06 5.73 4.02
N LYS A 116 9.81 5.07 3.12
CA LYS A 116 9.28 4.26 2.03
C LYS A 116 8.52 3.07 2.60
N LEU A 117 7.30 2.87 2.14
CA LEU A 117 6.54 1.65 2.41
C LEU A 117 7.04 0.52 1.49
N PHE A 118 7.39 -0.64 2.06
CA PHE A 118 7.91 -1.76 1.29
C PHE A 118 7.49 -3.11 1.91
N VAL A 119 7.50 -4.17 1.10
CA VAL A 119 7.23 -5.52 1.58
C VAL A 119 8.48 -6.07 2.25
N CYS A 120 8.35 -6.49 3.49
CA CYS A 120 9.47 -7.01 4.28
C CYS A 120 9.01 -8.16 5.18
N SER A 121 9.76 -9.26 5.17
CA SER A 121 9.58 -10.34 6.14
C SER A 121 10.14 -9.93 7.51
N GLU A 122 9.74 -10.61 8.57
CA GLU A 122 10.30 -10.39 9.92
C GLU A 122 11.82 -10.56 9.93
N GLU A 123 12.34 -11.58 9.25
CA GLU A 123 13.77 -11.82 9.12
C GLU A 123 14.47 -10.65 8.40
N GLY A 124 13.91 -10.17 7.27
CA GLY A 124 14.47 -9.02 6.56
C GLY A 124 14.41 -7.74 7.40
N ALA A 125 13.36 -7.57 8.20
CA ALA A 125 13.23 -6.43 9.10
C ALA A 125 14.29 -6.46 10.21
N ARG A 126 14.57 -7.62 10.80
CA ARG A 126 15.66 -7.77 11.79
C ARG A 126 17.01 -7.51 11.15
N GLN A 127 17.29 -8.11 9.97
CA GLN A 127 18.56 -7.96 9.26
C GLN A 127 18.88 -6.48 8.94
N MET A 128 17.86 -5.70 8.58
CA MET A 128 18.00 -4.31 8.14
C MET A 128 17.50 -3.29 9.18
N GLU A 129 17.24 -3.73 10.40
CA GLU A 129 16.69 -2.90 11.49
C GLU A 129 15.55 -1.98 11.01
N GLY A 130 14.62 -2.55 10.22
CA GLY A 130 13.48 -1.85 9.67
C GLY A 130 13.79 -0.91 8.50
N CYS A 131 15.02 -0.85 8.01
CA CYS A 131 15.42 -0.01 6.88
C CYS A 131 15.25 -0.73 5.53
N CYS A 132 14.97 0.04 4.48
CA CYS A 132 14.81 -0.50 3.13
C CYS A 132 16.12 -0.63 2.34
N SER A 133 17.22 -0.11 2.87
CA SER A 133 18.56 -0.19 2.27
C SER A 133 19.64 0.08 3.34
N GLU A 134 20.88 -0.32 3.06
CA GLU A 134 22.04 -0.05 3.91
C GLU A 134 22.24 1.47 4.14
N ALA A 135 22.10 2.28 3.09
CA ALA A 135 22.17 3.73 3.24
C ALA A 135 21.14 4.31 4.22
N CYS A 136 19.97 3.67 4.34
CA CYS A 136 18.98 4.07 5.33
C CYS A 136 19.34 3.63 6.76
N MET A 137 20.11 2.55 6.91
CA MET A 137 20.63 2.10 8.21
C MET A 137 21.66 3.07 8.80
N GLU A 138 22.43 3.73 7.94
CA GLU A 138 23.46 4.70 8.34
C GLU A 138 22.89 6.10 8.66
N SER A 139 21.60 6.33 8.41
CA SER A 139 20.97 7.63 8.65
C SER A 139 20.84 7.95 10.14
N GLU A 140 21.19 9.18 10.52
CA GLU A 140 20.98 9.72 11.88
C GLU A 140 19.49 9.93 12.22
N TYR A 141 18.61 10.00 11.19
CA TYR A 141 17.16 10.15 11.35
C TYR A 141 16.44 8.80 11.41
N ARG A 142 17.13 7.76 11.84
CA ARG A 142 16.56 6.41 11.94
C ARG A 142 15.81 6.23 13.27
N ARG A 143 14.56 5.74 13.16
CA ARG A 143 13.82 5.27 14.33
C ARG A 143 14.50 4.05 14.94
N PRO A 144 14.41 3.87 16.26
CA PRO A 144 14.74 2.58 16.88
C PRO A 144 13.92 1.46 16.25
N PHE A 145 14.56 0.32 15.98
CA PHE A 145 13.85 -0.86 15.55
C PHE A 145 13.38 -1.65 16.78
N ASP A 146 12.07 -1.86 16.85
CA ASP A 146 11.40 -2.68 17.85
C ASP A 146 10.58 -3.74 17.15
N GLU A 147 10.81 -5.01 17.46
CA GLU A 147 10.14 -6.14 16.78
C GLU A 147 8.63 -6.11 16.98
N GLU A 148 8.12 -5.62 18.13
CA GLU A 148 6.70 -5.60 18.42
C GLU A 148 5.99 -4.41 17.76
N ASP A 149 6.64 -3.26 17.69
CA ASP A 149 6.02 -2.00 17.24
C ASP A 149 6.37 -1.64 15.78
N SER A 150 7.50 -2.10 15.26
CA SER A 150 7.98 -1.73 13.92
C SER A 150 7.08 -2.21 12.78
N PHE A 151 6.28 -3.25 12.99
CA PHE A 151 5.29 -3.75 12.03
C PHE A 151 3.94 -3.03 12.08
N ARG A 152 3.84 -1.97 12.89
CA ARG A 152 2.69 -1.08 12.89
C ARG A 152 2.93 0.09 11.94
N PRO A 153 1.87 0.70 11.36
CA PRO A 153 2.01 1.87 10.50
C PRO A 153 2.69 3.01 11.24
N PHE A 154 3.70 3.59 10.63
CA PHE A 154 4.34 4.78 11.17
C PHE A 154 3.47 6.01 10.94
N ARG A 155 2.82 6.49 11.98
CA ARG A 155 1.84 7.58 11.89
C ARG A 155 2.38 8.95 12.24
N LYS A 156 3.23 9.01 13.28
CA LYS A 156 3.68 10.28 13.86
C LYS A 156 5.13 10.17 14.28
N TRP A 157 6.02 10.51 13.37
CA TRP A 157 7.46 10.44 13.57
C TRP A 157 7.96 11.16 14.85
N TYR A 158 7.32 12.25 15.27
CA TYR A 158 7.67 12.97 16.49
C TYR A 158 7.46 12.18 17.79
N ASN A 159 6.67 11.13 17.77
CA ASN A 159 6.52 10.25 18.93
C ASN A 159 7.82 9.52 19.28
N TYR A 160 8.75 9.41 18.32
CA TYR A 160 10.01 8.70 18.49
C TYR A 160 11.18 9.61 18.88
N PHE A 161 11.05 10.94 18.73
CA PHE A 161 12.11 11.90 19.03
C PHE A 161 11.88 12.75 20.29
N GLY A 162 10.93 12.39 21.11
CA GLY A 162 10.69 13.04 22.39
C GLY A 162 10.13 14.48 22.29
N GLU A 163 10.25 15.22 23.37
CA GLU A 163 9.58 16.52 23.54
C GLU A 163 10.20 17.67 22.72
N GLU A 164 11.46 17.58 22.34
CA GLU A 164 12.15 18.60 21.54
C GLU A 164 11.49 18.91 20.20
N PHE A 165 10.77 17.93 19.61
CA PHE A 165 10.03 18.11 18.37
C PHE A 165 8.60 18.62 18.58
N LYS A 166 8.01 18.42 19.76
CA LYS A 166 6.68 18.96 20.09
C LYS A 166 6.71 20.49 20.20
N GLU A 167 7.83 21.07 20.62
CA GLU A 167 7.99 22.53 20.76
C GLU A 167 8.08 23.26 19.43
N ARG A 168 8.52 22.59 18.34
CA ARG A 168 8.62 23.20 17.01
C ARG A 168 7.27 23.38 16.31
N GLU A 169 6.28 22.52 16.58
CA GLU A 169 4.94 22.66 16.01
C GLU A 169 4.10 23.76 16.68
N THR A 170 4.36 24.07 17.95
CA THR A 170 3.65 25.13 18.67
C THR A 170 4.17 26.54 18.34
N GLY A 171 5.32 26.66 17.68
CA GLY A 171 5.95 27.93 17.30
C GLY A 171 5.48 28.54 15.98
N CYS A 172 4.61 27.89 15.21
CA CYS A 172 4.04 28.38 13.94
C CYS A 172 2.60 28.90 14.08
N SER A 173 2.30 29.60 15.16
CA SER A 173 1.06 30.37 15.33
C SER A 173 1.44 31.86 15.37
N GLY A 174 1.55 32.46 14.21
CA GLY A 174 1.79 33.87 13.99
C GLY A 174 1.45 34.25 12.58
#